data_92059013356f18ba59a0e3e5f4f92e94
#
_entry.id   92059013356f18ba59a0e3e5f4f92e94
#
_cell.length_a   1.000
_cell.length_b   1.000
_cell.length_c   1.000
_cell.angle_alpha   90.00
_cell.angle_beta   90.00
_cell.angle_gamma   90.00
#
_symmetry.space_group_name_H-M   'P 1'
#
loop_
_entity.id
_entity.type
_entity.pdbx_description
1 polymer ?
#
loop_
_entity_poly.entity_id
_entity_poly.type
_entity_poly.pdbx_seq_one_letter_code
_entity_poly.pdbx_strand_id
1 'polypeptide(L)'
;MMHMINRSLVKTFLLFTVLALTLFLVLGSIKYAAAQPSIIKDTSLKIESIVSGLSSPTSMAFIDNNNILVLEKSGQVCLVSNGQLRQQPVLQVPVDTESERGLLGIAIMNNTKSNGTDVRAKTIFLYYTESQSGELRNRIYKYEWNRQSLVNPKLILDLPALPGPNHDAGKIVMGPDNYLYAVIGDLNHRGNLQNIYNGPQPDDTGVILRINASDGSSAPENPFSTNDNSAMHRYYAYGIRNSFGLAFDPVTGNLWDTENGPDAYDEINIVKPGFNSGWIQVMGPISRNNGITESQLVNFPGSHYADPIFSWKNTVAVTAIEFMKSSTKLGANYQNSIFVGDNNNGNLYFFKVNKDRSGIEIDNSTRQSAGLSDLVVDNDEELSAITFGTGFGSITNIKTGPDGFLYVLSFDDGSIYRISPSQ
;
A
#
# COMPACT_ATOMS: atom_id res chain seq x y z
N MET A 1 29.57 30.05 -70.83
CA MET A 1 29.62 30.18 -69.36
C MET A 1 28.19 30.04 -68.87
N MET A 2 27.76 28.83 -68.62
CA MET A 2 26.35 28.53 -68.27
C MET A 2 26.29 27.39 -67.19
N HIS A 3 25.74 27.74 -66.15
CA HIS A 3 25.32 27.07 -64.90
C HIS A 3 25.38 25.53 -64.86
N MET A 4 26.28 25.01 -64.04
CA MET A 4 26.14 23.71 -63.40
C MET A 4 25.50 23.90 -62.03
N ILE A 5 24.20 23.74 -61.96
CA ILE A 5 23.48 23.71 -60.72
C ILE A 5 23.78 22.36 -60.07
N ASN A 6 24.36 22.43 -58.86
CA ASN A 6 24.85 21.30 -58.08
C ASN A 6 23.70 20.40 -57.64
N ARG A 7 23.49 19.26 -58.37
CA ARG A 7 22.46 18.24 -58.10
C ARG A 7 22.61 17.57 -56.72
N SER A 8 23.71 17.80 -56.02
CA SER A 8 23.97 17.28 -54.68
C SER A 8 23.15 18.04 -53.60
N LEU A 9 23.03 19.36 -53.68
CA LEU A 9 22.30 20.15 -52.70
C LEU A 9 20.78 19.88 -52.70
N VAL A 10 20.20 19.62 -53.87
CA VAL A 10 18.76 19.32 -53.97
C VAL A 10 18.42 17.97 -53.40
N LYS A 11 19.31 16.94 -53.53
CA LYS A 11 19.08 15.64 -52.95
C LYS A 11 19.17 15.67 -51.40
N THR A 12 20.09 16.48 -50.87
CA THR A 12 20.23 16.60 -49.40
C THR A 12 19.04 17.34 -48.79
N PHE A 13 18.50 18.35 -49.44
CA PHE A 13 17.33 19.08 -48.99
C PHE A 13 16.05 18.20 -49.02
N LEU A 14 15.88 17.38 -50.06
CA LEU A 14 14.75 16.46 -50.17
C LEU A 14 14.82 15.35 -49.11
N LEU A 15 16.02 14.88 -48.74
CA LEU A 15 16.19 13.85 -47.72
C LEU A 15 15.86 14.37 -46.33
N PHE A 16 16.24 15.61 -46.01
CA PHE A 16 15.89 16.25 -44.73
C PHE A 16 14.39 16.54 -44.56
N THR A 17 13.71 16.94 -45.66
CA THR A 17 12.27 17.19 -45.65
C THR A 17 11.45 15.91 -45.52
N VAL A 18 11.86 14.80 -46.12
CA VAL A 18 11.22 13.49 -45.98
C VAL A 18 11.45 12.89 -44.57
N LEU A 19 12.65 13.07 -43.99
CA LEU A 19 12.94 12.62 -42.63
C LEU A 19 12.17 13.45 -41.57
N ALA A 20 12.02 14.75 -41.76
CA ALA A 20 11.21 15.61 -40.89
C ALA A 20 9.72 15.29 -40.98
N LEU A 21 9.18 14.96 -42.17
CA LEU A 21 7.78 14.61 -42.36
C LEU A 21 7.47 13.20 -41.74
N THR A 22 8.42 12.25 -41.84
CA THR A 22 8.25 10.93 -41.20
C THR A 22 8.36 11.02 -39.69
N LEU A 23 9.20 11.89 -39.12
CA LEU A 23 9.28 12.13 -37.70
C LEU A 23 8.00 12.79 -37.15
N PHE A 24 7.37 13.71 -37.89
CA PHE A 24 6.09 14.33 -37.51
C PHE A 24 4.91 13.35 -37.61
N LEU A 25 4.94 12.37 -38.54
CA LEU A 25 3.91 11.32 -38.64
C LEU A 25 4.04 10.25 -37.58
N VAL A 26 5.25 10.01 -37.04
CA VAL A 26 5.45 9.06 -35.91
C VAL A 26 5.12 9.70 -34.56
N LEU A 27 5.31 11.03 -34.41
CA LEU A 27 4.90 11.74 -33.19
C LEU A 27 3.39 12.05 -33.13
N GLY A 28 2.66 11.91 -34.24
CA GLY A 28 1.22 12.17 -34.31
C GLY A 28 0.30 11.01 -33.91
N SER A 29 0.83 9.86 -33.49
CA SER A 29 0.03 8.67 -33.16
C SER A 29 0.30 8.10 -31.77
N ILE A 30 0.78 8.90 -30.81
CA ILE A 30 0.57 8.57 -29.42
C ILE A 30 -0.92 8.83 -29.14
N LYS A 31 -1.75 7.85 -29.51
CA LYS A 31 -3.09 7.77 -28.93
C LYS A 31 -2.87 7.55 -27.44
N TYR A 32 -3.07 8.57 -26.64
CA TYR A 32 -3.40 8.36 -25.24
C TYR A 32 -4.61 7.41 -25.27
N ALA A 33 -4.41 6.17 -24.91
CA ALA A 33 -5.53 5.30 -24.64
C ALA A 33 -6.33 6.04 -23.57
N ALA A 34 -7.54 6.47 -23.90
CA ALA A 34 -8.42 7.08 -22.92
C ALA A 34 -8.54 6.05 -21.79
N ALA A 35 -8.24 6.48 -20.55
CA ALA A 35 -8.39 5.63 -19.40
C ALA A 35 -9.80 5.02 -19.44
N GLN A 36 -9.89 3.71 -19.30
CA GLN A 36 -11.20 3.05 -19.27
C GLN A 36 -11.97 3.60 -18.06
N PRO A 37 -13.26 3.93 -18.22
CA PRO A 37 -14.01 4.45 -17.10
C PRO A 37 -14.07 3.40 -15.98
N SER A 38 -13.89 3.84 -14.73
CA SER A 38 -14.04 2.97 -13.57
C SER A 38 -15.47 2.45 -13.50
N ILE A 39 -15.61 1.14 -13.36
CA ILE A 39 -16.92 0.44 -13.24
C ILE A 39 -16.93 -0.47 -12.03
N ILE A 40 -18.11 -0.66 -11.44
CA ILE A 40 -18.36 -1.63 -10.35
C ILE A 40 -19.52 -2.53 -10.72
N LYS A 41 -19.50 -3.77 -10.22
CA LYS A 41 -20.52 -4.78 -10.52
C LYS A 41 -21.86 -4.53 -9.83
N ASP A 42 -21.83 -3.91 -8.64
CA ASP A 42 -23.07 -3.59 -7.90
C ASP A 42 -23.70 -2.30 -8.44
N THR A 43 -24.78 -2.46 -9.21
CA THR A 43 -25.52 -1.34 -9.84
C THR A 43 -26.28 -0.47 -8.83
N SER A 44 -26.42 -0.90 -7.59
CA SER A 44 -26.99 -0.06 -6.51
C SER A 44 -26.01 1.00 -6.01
N LEU A 45 -24.75 0.89 -6.42
CA LEU A 45 -23.69 1.83 -6.09
C LEU A 45 -23.23 2.62 -7.33
N LYS A 46 -22.65 3.78 -7.10
CA LYS A 46 -22.03 4.64 -8.12
C LYS A 46 -20.62 5.02 -7.73
N ILE A 47 -19.81 5.36 -8.75
CA ILE A 47 -18.48 5.91 -8.60
C ILE A 47 -18.52 7.39 -8.98
N GLU A 48 -17.88 8.22 -8.18
CA GLU A 48 -17.70 9.64 -8.43
C GLU A 48 -16.21 10.00 -8.26
N SER A 49 -15.58 10.61 -9.26
CA SER A 49 -14.27 11.25 -9.08
C SER A 49 -14.48 12.55 -8.32
N ILE A 50 -14.03 12.61 -7.08
CA ILE A 50 -14.23 13.78 -6.20
C ILE A 50 -13.04 14.71 -6.15
N VAL A 51 -11.86 14.23 -6.54
CA VAL A 51 -10.60 14.99 -6.63
C VAL A 51 -9.81 14.47 -7.81
N SER A 52 -9.14 15.36 -8.51
CA SER A 52 -8.17 15.06 -9.57
C SER A 52 -7.00 16.04 -9.54
N GLY A 53 -5.93 15.75 -10.29
CA GLY A 53 -4.76 16.62 -10.38
C GLY A 53 -3.70 16.36 -9.30
N LEU A 54 -3.79 15.24 -8.58
CA LEU A 54 -2.72 14.74 -7.71
C LEU A 54 -1.59 14.14 -8.57
N SER A 55 -0.35 14.22 -8.07
CA SER A 55 0.82 13.68 -8.75
C SER A 55 1.34 12.43 -8.06
N SER A 56 1.12 11.25 -8.66
CA SER A 56 1.58 9.97 -8.11
C SER A 56 1.22 9.79 -6.63
N PRO A 57 -0.06 9.86 -6.23
CA PRO A 57 -0.45 9.81 -4.82
C PRO A 57 -0.29 8.40 -4.26
N THR A 58 0.31 8.28 -3.06
CA THR A 58 0.67 7.02 -2.43
C THR A 58 -0.24 6.62 -1.27
N SER A 59 -0.72 7.59 -0.51
CA SER A 59 -1.54 7.31 0.68
C SER A 59 -2.45 8.48 1.01
N MET A 60 -3.57 8.23 1.69
CA MET A 60 -4.48 9.27 2.15
C MET A 60 -5.02 8.98 3.55
N ALA A 61 -5.38 10.05 4.28
CA ALA A 61 -6.02 9.94 5.58
C ALA A 61 -7.00 11.10 5.82
N PHE A 62 -8.17 10.79 6.37
CA PHE A 62 -9.14 11.80 6.76
C PHE A 62 -8.74 12.47 8.07
N ILE A 63 -8.53 13.80 8.05
CA ILE A 63 -8.29 14.56 9.27
C ILE A 63 -9.63 14.80 10.00
N ASP A 64 -10.67 15.10 9.25
CA ASP A 64 -12.03 15.31 9.72
C ASP A 64 -13.03 15.02 8.57
N ASN A 65 -14.28 15.41 8.74
CA ASN A 65 -15.34 15.13 7.77
C ASN A 65 -15.14 15.80 6.40
N ASN A 66 -14.37 16.88 6.35
CA ASN A 66 -14.23 17.71 5.16
C ASN A 66 -12.80 17.76 4.62
N ASN A 67 -11.83 17.21 5.37
CA ASN A 67 -10.43 17.38 5.06
C ASN A 67 -9.70 16.04 4.96
N ILE A 68 -8.97 15.84 3.85
CA ILE A 68 -8.15 14.67 3.57
C ILE A 68 -6.71 15.14 3.36
N LEU A 69 -5.76 14.55 4.08
CA LEU A 69 -4.34 14.64 3.71
C LEU A 69 -4.04 13.55 2.68
N VAL A 70 -3.35 13.93 1.61
CA VAL A 70 -2.91 13.03 0.55
C VAL A 70 -1.42 13.18 0.39
N LEU A 71 -0.72 12.05 0.39
CA LEU A 71 0.71 11.98 0.16
C LEU A 71 0.98 11.81 -1.33
N GLU A 72 1.88 12.61 -1.87
CA GLU A 72 2.46 12.40 -3.20
C GLU A 72 3.86 11.80 -3.06
N LYS A 73 4.20 10.86 -3.91
CA LYS A 73 5.47 10.13 -3.88
C LYS A 73 6.68 11.07 -3.83
N SER A 74 6.60 12.24 -4.46
CA SER A 74 7.64 13.28 -4.51
C SER A 74 7.89 14.02 -3.19
N GLY A 75 7.21 13.66 -2.11
CA GLY A 75 7.39 14.24 -0.76
C GLY A 75 6.39 15.34 -0.42
N GLN A 76 5.41 15.62 -1.24
CA GLN A 76 4.37 16.60 -0.94
C GLN A 76 3.26 15.98 -0.10
N VAL A 77 2.82 16.69 0.94
CA VAL A 77 1.57 16.40 1.65
C VAL A 77 0.54 17.43 1.20
N CYS A 78 -0.41 16.97 0.40
CA CYS A 78 -1.48 17.79 -0.13
C CYS A 78 -2.69 17.79 0.80
N LEU A 79 -3.47 18.86 0.81
CA LEU A 79 -4.74 18.95 1.52
C LEU A 79 -5.89 19.07 0.53
N VAL A 80 -6.81 18.14 0.62
CA VAL A 80 -8.13 18.24 -0.02
C VAL A 80 -9.11 18.75 1.04
N SER A 81 -9.75 19.88 0.76
CA SER A 81 -10.73 20.50 1.68
C SER A 81 -12.06 20.69 0.97
N ASN A 82 -13.14 20.13 1.51
CA ASN A 82 -14.48 20.13 0.88
C ASN A 82 -14.47 19.67 -0.60
N GLY A 83 -13.69 18.61 -0.90
CA GLY A 83 -13.55 18.06 -2.25
C GLY A 83 -12.67 18.88 -3.20
N GLN A 84 -11.99 19.91 -2.72
CA GLN A 84 -11.09 20.76 -3.54
C GLN A 84 -9.64 20.58 -3.10
N LEU A 85 -8.75 20.28 -4.05
CA LEU A 85 -7.32 20.21 -3.84
C LEU A 85 -6.75 21.63 -3.64
N ARG A 86 -6.03 21.85 -2.52
CA ARG A 86 -5.32 23.11 -2.27
C ARG A 86 -4.10 23.23 -3.21
N GLN A 87 -3.87 24.41 -3.74
CA GLN A 87 -2.73 24.69 -4.64
C GLN A 87 -1.37 24.51 -3.97
N GLN A 88 -1.27 24.81 -2.66
CA GLN A 88 -0.03 24.70 -1.93
C GLN A 88 -0.09 23.48 -0.99
N PRO A 89 0.96 22.63 -0.99
CA PRO A 89 1.05 21.52 -0.05
C PRO A 89 1.14 22.07 1.39
N VAL A 90 0.70 21.28 2.35
CA VAL A 90 0.79 21.60 3.79
C VAL A 90 2.16 21.22 4.38
N LEU A 91 2.93 20.43 3.64
CA LEU A 91 4.30 20.05 3.96
C LEU A 91 5.01 19.57 2.69
N GLN A 92 6.33 19.82 2.59
CA GLN A 92 7.25 19.20 1.64
C GLN A 92 8.41 18.59 2.42
N VAL A 93 8.69 17.30 2.18
CA VAL A 93 9.81 16.57 2.79
C VAL A 93 10.84 16.15 1.73
N PRO A 94 12.14 16.06 2.09
CA PRO A 94 13.17 15.62 1.17
C PRO A 94 13.16 14.10 1.02
N VAL A 95 12.80 13.60 -0.15
CA VAL A 95 12.71 12.15 -0.41
C VAL A 95 13.57 11.74 -1.60
N ASP A 96 14.02 10.49 -1.56
CA ASP A 96 14.41 9.73 -2.74
C ASP A 96 13.13 9.12 -3.35
N THR A 97 13.05 9.08 -4.67
CA THR A 97 11.87 8.57 -5.40
C THR A 97 12.20 7.44 -6.36
N GLU A 98 13.41 6.88 -6.25
CA GLU A 98 13.83 5.76 -7.09
C GLU A 98 12.96 4.54 -6.80
N SER A 99 12.42 3.92 -7.85
CA SER A 99 11.56 2.75 -7.79
C SER A 99 10.39 2.89 -6.80
N GLU A 100 10.36 2.12 -5.70
CA GLU A 100 9.28 2.14 -4.70
C GLU A 100 9.47 3.21 -3.63
N ARG A 101 10.64 3.82 -3.51
CA ARG A 101 10.97 4.87 -2.54
C ARG A 101 10.10 6.12 -2.72
N GLY A 102 9.94 6.89 -1.65
CA GLY A 102 9.16 8.12 -1.66
C GLY A 102 8.54 8.46 -0.31
N LEU A 103 7.55 9.34 -0.34
CA LEU A 103 6.64 9.57 0.78
C LEU A 103 5.50 8.56 0.67
N LEU A 104 5.44 7.56 1.58
CA LEU A 104 4.69 6.33 1.39
C LEU A 104 3.53 6.15 2.37
N GLY A 105 3.75 6.40 3.65
CA GLY A 105 2.77 6.07 4.69
C GLY A 105 2.29 7.24 5.52
N ILE A 106 1.00 7.22 5.88
CA ILE A 106 0.39 8.18 6.80
C ILE A 106 -0.48 7.46 7.82
N ALA A 107 -0.34 7.85 9.10
CA ALA A 107 -1.25 7.47 10.16
C ALA A 107 -1.63 8.69 10.99
N ILE A 108 -2.83 8.68 11.56
CA ILE A 108 -3.36 9.77 12.39
C ILE A 108 -3.70 9.25 13.77
N MET A 109 -3.19 9.94 14.80
CA MET A 109 -3.59 9.75 16.19
C MET A 109 -4.40 10.95 16.65
N ASN A 110 -5.60 10.68 17.13
CA ASN A 110 -6.43 11.70 17.80
C ASN A 110 -5.91 11.90 19.22
N ASN A 111 -5.46 13.09 19.53
CA ASN A 111 -5.00 13.38 20.88
C ASN A 111 -6.22 13.37 21.85
N THR A 112 -6.19 12.48 22.83
CA THR A 112 -7.16 12.49 23.92
C THR A 112 -6.89 13.67 24.85
N LYS A 113 -7.95 14.22 25.47
CA LYS A 113 -7.83 15.33 26.42
C LYS A 113 -6.82 15.00 27.52
N SER A 114 -5.69 15.72 27.52
CA SER A 114 -4.84 15.86 28.68
C SER A 114 -4.86 17.34 29.08
N ASN A 115 -5.43 17.63 30.25
CA ASN A 115 -5.30 18.93 30.96
C ASN A 115 -5.65 20.20 30.16
N GLY A 116 -6.85 20.27 29.56
CA GLY A 116 -7.39 21.55 29.06
C GLY A 116 -6.86 22.05 27.72
N THR A 117 -6.01 21.30 27.04
CA THR A 117 -5.55 21.61 25.68
C THR A 117 -6.58 21.22 24.62
N ASP A 118 -6.57 21.92 23.49
CA ASP A 118 -7.56 21.82 22.41
C ASP A 118 -7.71 20.36 21.93
N VAL A 119 -8.90 19.80 22.14
CA VAL A 119 -9.31 18.43 21.73
C VAL A 119 -9.15 18.18 20.22
N ARG A 120 -8.81 19.20 19.44
CA ARG A 120 -8.69 19.16 17.98
C ARG A 120 -7.27 19.01 17.47
N ALA A 121 -6.26 19.01 18.35
CA ALA A 121 -4.89 18.73 17.95
C ALA A 121 -4.77 17.27 17.53
N LYS A 122 -4.19 17.03 16.35
CA LYS A 122 -3.93 15.69 15.82
C LYS A 122 -2.44 15.51 15.62
N THR A 123 -1.95 14.32 15.96
CA THR A 123 -0.60 13.90 15.62
C THR A 123 -0.66 13.11 14.32
N ILE A 124 0.18 13.50 13.37
CA ILE A 124 0.30 12.87 12.06
C ILE A 124 1.66 12.18 11.98
N PHE A 125 1.66 10.91 11.64
CA PHE A 125 2.87 10.14 11.37
C PHE A 125 3.04 10.01 9.86
N LEU A 126 4.28 10.24 9.39
CA LEU A 126 4.65 10.08 7.99
C LEU A 126 5.84 9.13 7.90
N TYR A 127 5.73 8.13 7.03
CA TYR A 127 6.83 7.25 6.65
C TYR A 127 7.33 7.67 5.27
N TYR A 128 8.64 7.87 5.13
CA TYR A 128 9.25 8.19 3.85
C TYR A 128 10.72 7.79 3.78
N THR A 129 11.20 7.57 2.56
CA THR A 129 12.62 7.36 2.27
C THR A 129 13.30 8.72 2.20
N GLU A 130 13.89 9.15 3.30
CA GLU A 130 14.57 10.43 3.40
C GLU A 130 15.93 10.38 2.69
N SER A 131 16.17 11.39 1.84
CA SER A 131 17.46 11.62 1.19
C SER A 131 17.97 12.99 1.61
N GLN A 132 18.85 13.01 2.61
CA GLN A 132 19.42 14.25 3.13
C GLN A 132 20.91 14.07 3.44
N SER A 133 21.73 15.03 3.03
CA SER A 133 23.18 15.09 3.34
C SER A 133 23.97 13.83 2.94
N GLY A 134 23.51 13.10 1.90
CA GLY A 134 24.16 11.88 1.41
C GLY A 134 23.77 10.61 2.16
N GLU A 135 22.92 10.69 3.17
CA GLU A 135 22.28 9.53 3.80
C GLU A 135 20.95 9.21 3.13
N LEU A 136 20.67 7.91 3.01
CA LEU A 136 19.41 7.37 2.53
C LEU A 136 18.84 6.46 3.62
N ARG A 137 17.69 6.83 4.18
CA ARG A 137 17.06 6.14 5.30
C ARG A 137 15.55 6.09 5.15
N ASN A 138 14.92 5.01 5.52
CA ASN A 138 13.48 4.94 5.72
C ASN A 138 13.15 5.43 7.13
N ARG A 139 12.41 6.53 7.24
CA ARG A 139 12.16 7.21 8.51
C ARG A 139 10.70 7.45 8.79
N ILE A 140 10.33 7.36 10.07
CA ILE A 140 9.01 7.80 10.54
C ILE A 140 9.20 9.04 11.39
N TYR A 141 8.53 10.10 10.96
CA TYR A 141 8.41 11.34 11.72
C TYR A 141 6.98 11.53 12.20
N LYS A 142 6.82 12.08 13.39
CA LYS A 142 5.56 12.63 13.85
C LYS A 142 5.53 14.14 13.70
N TYR A 143 4.36 14.65 13.32
CA TYR A 143 4.07 16.08 13.16
C TYR A 143 2.81 16.44 13.95
N GLU A 144 2.68 17.72 14.24
CA GLU A 144 1.45 18.31 14.78
C GLU A 144 0.67 18.99 13.65
N TRP A 145 -0.63 18.73 13.58
CA TRP A 145 -1.52 19.43 12.66
C TRP A 145 -2.06 20.70 13.32
N ASN A 146 -1.68 21.88 12.81
CA ASN A 146 -2.12 23.18 13.32
C ASN A 146 -3.32 23.76 12.55
N ARG A 147 -4.02 22.95 11.71
CA ARG A 147 -5.12 23.28 10.78
C ARG A 147 -4.72 23.99 9.50
N GLN A 148 -3.45 24.30 9.30
CA GLN A 148 -2.94 24.92 8.09
C GLN A 148 -1.77 24.14 7.49
N SER A 149 -0.91 23.60 8.34
CA SER A 149 0.33 22.90 7.98
C SER A 149 0.68 21.84 9.02
N LEU A 150 1.60 20.96 8.63
CA LEU A 150 2.26 20.02 9.53
C LEU A 150 3.51 20.70 10.10
N VAL A 151 3.62 20.77 11.43
CA VAL A 151 4.68 21.47 12.15
C VAL A 151 5.34 20.57 13.20
N ASN A 152 6.43 21.02 13.80
CA ASN A 152 7.12 20.37 14.91
C ASN A 152 7.54 18.92 14.60
N PRO A 153 8.33 18.67 13.52
CA PRO A 153 8.77 17.32 13.18
C PRO A 153 9.59 16.71 14.32
N LYS A 154 9.29 15.47 14.67
CA LYS A 154 10.09 14.68 15.58
C LYS A 154 10.32 13.29 14.98
N LEU A 155 11.58 12.90 14.82
CA LEU A 155 11.96 11.55 14.40
C LEU A 155 11.50 10.53 15.45
N ILE A 156 10.80 9.49 15.00
CA ILE A 156 10.28 8.41 15.83
C ILE A 156 11.02 7.11 15.53
N LEU A 157 11.30 6.83 14.26
CA LEU A 157 11.95 5.61 13.86
C LEU A 157 12.91 5.87 12.70
N ASP A 158 14.09 5.26 12.76
CA ASP A 158 15.12 5.30 11.74
C ASP A 158 15.45 3.87 11.30
N LEU A 159 15.18 3.56 10.02
CA LEU A 159 15.26 2.22 9.44
C LEU A 159 16.20 2.20 8.23
N PRO A 160 16.74 1.03 7.85
CA PRO A 160 17.53 0.92 6.63
C PRO A 160 16.72 1.31 5.38
N ALA A 161 17.41 1.79 4.33
CA ALA A 161 16.88 1.97 2.99
C ALA A 161 17.75 1.30 1.91
N LEU A 162 18.79 0.61 2.35
CA LEU A 162 19.73 -0.12 1.49
C LEU A 162 19.69 -1.61 1.84
N PRO A 163 19.93 -2.50 0.84
CA PRO A 163 20.32 -2.22 -0.55
C PRO A 163 19.23 -1.59 -1.44
N GLY A 164 17.93 -1.92 -1.29
CA GLY A 164 16.85 -1.37 -2.10
C GLY A 164 17.14 -1.35 -3.61
N PRO A 165 16.49 -0.48 -4.40
CA PRO A 165 15.43 0.50 -4.08
C PRO A 165 14.00 -0.07 -4.09
N ASN A 166 13.83 -1.38 -4.14
CA ASN A 166 12.55 -2.06 -4.11
C ASN A 166 12.28 -2.64 -2.72
N HIS A 167 11.02 -2.94 -2.47
CA HIS A 167 10.52 -3.55 -1.24
C HIS A 167 10.66 -2.63 -0.02
N ASP A 168 10.40 -1.32 -0.22
CA ASP A 168 10.37 -0.34 0.88
C ASP A 168 9.09 -0.43 1.72
N ALA A 169 8.01 -0.98 1.15
CA ALA A 169 6.69 -1.10 1.78
C ALA A 169 6.16 0.25 2.31
N GLY A 170 6.41 0.58 3.57
CA GLY A 170 6.18 1.93 4.14
C GLY A 170 4.78 2.19 4.66
N LYS A 171 3.90 1.19 4.72
CA LYS A 171 2.57 1.36 5.33
C LYS A 171 2.67 1.50 6.84
N ILE A 172 1.92 2.46 7.39
CA ILE A 172 1.81 2.67 8.84
C ILE A 172 0.33 2.81 9.23
N VAL A 173 -0.02 2.25 10.39
CA VAL A 173 -1.37 2.34 10.95
C VAL A 173 -1.33 2.47 12.48
N MET A 174 -2.28 3.20 13.06
CA MET A 174 -2.50 3.18 14.50
C MET A 174 -3.31 1.95 14.89
N GLY A 175 -2.78 1.17 15.81
CA GLY A 175 -3.50 0.04 16.40
C GLY A 175 -4.62 0.46 17.35
N PRO A 176 -5.61 -0.42 17.58
CA PRO A 176 -6.65 -0.20 18.60
C PRO A 176 -6.07 -0.14 20.02
N ASP A 177 -4.85 -0.61 20.21
CA ASP A 177 -4.05 -0.58 21.44
C ASP A 177 -3.23 0.73 21.60
N ASN A 178 -3.40 1.69 20.69
CA ASN A 178 -2.71 2.99 20.63
C ASN A 178 -1.20 2.91 20.35
N TYR A 179 -0.69 1.79 19.86
CA TYR A 179 0.65 1.67 19.32
C TYR A 179 0.67 1.93 17.82
N LEU A 180 1.81 2.37 17.30
CA LEU A 180 2.03 2.54 15.88
C LEU A 180 2.57 1.23 15.30
N TYR A 181 1.93 0.73 14.26
CA TYR A 181 2.40 -0.41 13.48
C TYR A 181 2.96 0.12 12.16
N ALA A 182 4.13 -0.39 11.78
CA ALA A 182 4.83 0.00 10.57
C ALA A 182 5.40 -1.23 9.88
N VAL A 183 5.28 -1.32 8.56
CA VAL A 183 5.91 -2.37 7.79
C VAL A 183 7.06 -1.80 6.95
N ILE A 184 8.16 -2.52 6.94
CA ILE A 184 9.27 -2.36 6.01
C ILE A 184 9.50 -3.72 5.33
N GLY A 185 9.66 -3.73 4.02
CA GLY A 185 9.94 -4.94 3.27
C GLY A 185 11.41 -5.38 3.39
N ASP A 186 11.77 -6.40 2.62
CA ASP A 186 13.10 -7.00 2.71
C ASP A 186 14.21 -6.14 2.08
N LEU A 187 13.90 -5.07 1.36
CA LEU A 187 14.86 -4.20 0.65
C LEU A 187 15.82 -4.98 -0.28
N ASN A 188 15.41 -6.13 -0.79
CA ASN A 188 16.25 -7.12 -1.46
C ASN A 188 17.37 -7.71 -0.57
N HIS A 189 17.23 -7.61 0.77
CA HIS A 189 18.15 -8.21 1.72
C HIS A 189 17.91 -9.71 1.86
N ARG A 190 18.92 -10.44 2.30
CA ARG A 190 18.88 -11.91 2.46
C ARG A 190 19.49 -12.30 3.80
N GLY A 191 18.70 -12.28 4.86
CA GLY A 191 19.11 -12.55 6.23
C GLY A 191 18.21 -13.56 6.96
N ASN A 192 18.41 -13.68 8.26
CA ASN A 192 17.58 -14.56 9.10
C ASN A 192 16.10 -14.17 9.04
N LEU A 193 15.81 -12.87 8.96
CA LEU A 193 14.43 -12.38 8.87
C LEU A 193 13.74 -12.75 7.53
N GLN A 194 14.51 -13.12 6.51
CA GLN A 194 14.02 -13.65 5.24
C GLN A 194 14.13 -15.18 5.19
N ASN A 195 14.07 -15.84 6.34
CA ASN A 195 14.11 -17.30 6.50
C ASN A 195 15.37 -17.96 5.91
N ILE A 196 16.53 -17.30 5.94
CA ILE A 196 17.82 -17.86 5.56
C ILE A 196 18.58 -18.22 6.83
N TYR A 197 18.66 -19.52 7.16
CA TYR A 197 19.14 -20.05 8.45
C TYR A 197 20.52 -19.53 8.87
N ASN A 198 21.48 -19.46 7.93
CA ASN A 198 22.83 -18.96 8.20
C ASN A 198 23.05 -17.55 7.64
N GLY A 199 21.97 -16.80 7.42
CA GLY A 199 22.03 -15.43 6.93
C GLY A 199 22.44 -14.41 8.02
N PRO A 200 22.68 -13.16 7.62
CA PRO A 200 22.91 -12.06 8.55
C PRO A 200 21.85 -11.97 9.64
N GLN A 201 22.27 -11.46 10.81
CA GLN A 201 21.37 -11.26 11.96
C GLN A 201 20.27 -10.23 11.65
N PRO A 202 19.17 -10.25 12.41
CA PRO A 202 18.07 -9.28 12.27
C PRO A 202 18.55 -7.82 12.24
N ASP A 203 18.06 -7.07 11.24
CA ASP A 203 18.53 -5.72 10.88
C ASP A 203 17.40 -4.75 10.52
N ASP A 204 16.17 -5.03 10.97
CA ASP A 204 14.97 -4.25 10.67
C ASP A 204 14.46 -4.35 9.21
N THR A 205 14.90 -5.34 8.43
CA THR A 205 14.35 -5.60 7.09
C THR A 205 13.35 -6.76 7.09
N GLY A 206 12.29 -6.68 6.27
CA GLY A 206 11.26 -7.73 6.15
C GLY A 206 10.44 -7.95 7.43
N VAL A 207 10.01 -6.86 8.08
CA VAL A 207 9.34 -6.90 9.38
C VAL A 207 8.11 -6.00 9.45
N ILE A 208 7.18 -6.37 10.31
CA ILE A 208 6.16 -5.47 10.85
C ILE A 208 6.58 -5.12 12.28
N LEU A 209 6.67 -3.82 12.54
CA LEU A 209 7.05 -3.25 13.82
C LEU A 209 5.81 -2.84 14.62
N ARG A 210 5.85 -2.96 15.96
CA ARG A 210 4.86 -2.40 16.88
C ARG A 210 5.58 -1.57 17.92
N ILE A 211 5.39 -0.26 17.88
CA ILE A 211 6.18 0.72 18.61
C ILE A 211 5.31 1.75 19.33
N ASN A 212 5.86 2.34 20.37
CA ASN A 212 5.25 3.47 21.07
C ASN A 212 5.20 4.69 20.15
N ALA A 213 4.02 5.22 19.91
CA ALA A 213 3.77 6.38 19.05
C ALA A 213 4.39 7.70 19.58
N SER A 214 4.81 7.76 20.84
CA SER A 214 5.41 8.97 21.44
C SER A 214 6.89 9.12 21.11
N ASP A 215 7.63 8.02 21.04
CA ASP A 215 9.12 8.03 20.97
C ASP A 215 9.75 6.91 20.14
N GLY A 216 8.96 5.99 19.58
CA GLY A 216 9.47 4.88 18.78
C GLY A 216 10.07 3.71 19.57
N SER A 217 9.98 3.74 20.89
CA SER A 217 10.44 2.65 21.72
C SER A 217 9.59 1.38 21.49
N SER A 218 10.14 0.22 21.87
CA SER A 218 9.43 -1.06 21.81
C SER A 218 8.12 -0.99 22.58
N ALA A 219 7.03 -1.48 22.00
CA ALA A 219 5.78 -1.65 22.73
C ALA A 219 5.91 -2.79 23.75
N PRO A 220 5.28 -2.70 24.95
CA PRO A 220 5.21 -3.80 25.88
C PRO A 220 4.60 -5.04 25.23
N GLU A 221 4.99 -6.21 25.71
CA GLU A 221 4.44 -7.51 25.27
C GLU A 221 4.61 -7.81 23.78
N ASN A 222 5.57 -7.17 23.12
CA ASN A 222 5.99 -7.63 21.79
C ASN A 222 6.53 -9.05 21.87
N PRO A 223 6.26 -9.89 20.86
CA PRO A 223 6.55 -11.34 20.91
C PRO A 223 8.03 -11.66 21.12
N PHE A 224 8.92 -10.77 20.71
CA PHE A 224 10.37 -10.96 20.79
C PHE A 224 11.06 -10.06 21.83
N SER A 225 10.32 -9.52 22.80
CA SER A 225 10.81 -8.57 23.81
C SER A 225 11.90 -9.12 24.72
N THR A 226 12.08 -10.43 24.79
CA THR A 226 13.12 -11.12 25.57
C THR A 226 14.27 -11.65 24.71
N ASN A 227 14.31 -11.34 23.41
CA ASN A 227 15.39 -11.77 22.54
C ASN A 227 16.70 -11.03 22.86
N ASP A 228 17.84 -11.68 22.73
CA ASP A 228 19.15 -11.08 22.98
C ASP A 228 19.49 -9.96 21.98
N ASN A 229 18.95 -10.04 20.76
CA ASN A 229 19.04 -8.95 19.80
C ASN A 229 17.97 -7.88 20.09
N SER A 230 18.40 -6.72 20.59
CA SER A 230 17.50 -5.65 21.00
C SER A 230 16.69 -5.02 19.84
N ALA A 231 17.15 -5.15 18.59
CA ALA A 231 16.36 -4.71 17.42
C ALA A 231 15.03 -5.49 17.36
N MET A 232 15.06 -6.77 17.69
CA MET A 232 13.86 -7.62 17.66
C MET A 232 12.79 -7.21 18.67
N HIS A 233 13.12 -6.47 19.72
CA HIS A 233 12.14 -6.03 20.71
C HIS A 233 11.00 -5.19 20.11
N ARG A 234 11.21 -4.60 18.92
CA ARG A 234 10.18 -3.81 18.19
C ARG A 234 9.37 -4.63 17.22
N TYR A 235 9.77 -5.89 16.92
CA TYR A 235 9.12 -6.69 15.89
C TYR A 235 7.82 -7.28 16.41
N TYR A 236 6.80 -7.19 15.56
CA TYR A 236 5.51 -7.82 15.72
C TYR A 236 5.41 -9.09 14.86
N ALA A 237 5.98 -9.00 13.63
CA ALA A 237 6.06 -10.07 12.66
C ALA A 237 7.34 -9.94 11.82
N TYR A 238 7.72 -11.02 11.13
CA TYR A 238 8.87 -11.05 10.21
C TYR A 238 8.63 -12.01 9.05
N GLY A 239 9.62 -12.19 8.19
CA GLY A 239 9.48 -13.00 6.97
C GLY A 239 8.67 -12.29 5.91
N ILE A 240 8.61 -10.97 5.95
CA ILE A 240 7.83 -10.14 5.03
C ILE A 240 8.69 -9.77 3.81
N ARG A 241 8.20 -10.05 2.61
CA ARG A 241 8.86 -9.59 1.39
C ARG A 241 8.57 -8.11 1.11
N ASN A 242 7.31 -7.77 0.86
CA ASN A 242 6.90 -6.42 0.50
C ASN A 242 5.39 -6.24 0.70
N SER A 243 4.99 -5.59 1.78
CA SER A 243 3.60 -5.39 2.17
C SER A 243 3.21 -3.92 2.07
N PHE A 244 2.24 -3.60 1.20
CA PHE A 244 1.73 -2.24 1.01
C PHE A 244 0.40 -1.99 1.72
N GLY A 245 -0.24 -3.01 2.26
CA GLY A 245 -1.52 -2.88 2.95
C GLY A 245 -1.46 -3.36 4.39
N LEU A 246 -1.89 -2.53 5.32
CA LEU A 246 -2.12 -2.89 6.73
C LEU A 246 -3.48 -2.36 7.16
N ALA A 247 -4.30 -3.22 7.77
CA ALA A 247 -5.57 -2.81 8.35
C ALA A 247 -5.92 -3.66 9.58
N PHE A 248 -6.59 -3.04 10.54
CA PHE A 248 -7.15 -3.75 11.68
C PHE A 248 -8.59 -4.15 11.42
N ASP A 249 -8.92 -5.40 11.66
CA ASP A 249 -10.30 -5.85 11.72
C ASP A 249 -11.04 -5.11 12.85
N PRO A 250 -12.10 -4.35 12.54
CA PRO A 250 -12.78 -3.53 13.54
C PRO A 250 -13.56 -4.33 14.58
N VAL A 251 -13.72 -5.64 14.38
CA VAL A 251 -14.47 -6.55 15.29
C VAL A 251 -13.53 -7.25 16.26
N THR A 252 -12.42 -7.80 15.77
CA THR A 252 -11.49 -8.59 16.58
C THR A 252 -10.25 -7.82 17.01
N GLY A 253 -9.91 -6.73 16.32
CA GLY A 253 -8.64 -6.04 16.51
C GLY A 253 -7.42 -6.78 15.95
N ASN A 254 -7.60 -7.85 15.18
CA ASN A 254 -6.51 -8.52 14.49
C ASN A 254 -5.96 -7.65 13.37
N LEU A 255 -4.64 -7.65 13.21
CA LEU A 255 -3.97 -7.02 12.08
C LEU A 255 -4.05 -7.93 10.86
N TRP A 256 -4.33 -7.35 9.72
CA TRP A 256 -4.26 -8.01 8.41
C TRP A 256 -3.33 -7.23 7.50
N ASP A 257 -2.64 -7.92 6.60
CA ASP A 257 -1.81 -7.29 5.58
C ASP A 257 -2.10 -7.84 4.18
N THR A 258 -1.56 -7.12 3.18
CA THR A 258 -1.44 -7.61 1.81
C THR A 258 0.04 -7.64 1.45
N GLU A 259 0.55 -8.77 1.01
CA GLU A 259 1.96 -8.98 0.70
C GLU A 259 2.16 -9.38 -0.76
N ASN A 260 3.20 -8.82 -1.38
CA ASN A 260 3.50 -9.05 -2.80
C ASN A 260 4.58 -10.10 -2.98
N GLY A 261 4.28 -11.11 -3.79
CA GLY A 261 5.22 -12.13 -4.23
C GLY A 261 6.20 -11.64 -5.31
N PRO A 262 7.23 -12.46 -5.61
CA PRO A 262 8.21 -12.12 -6.66
C PRO A 262 7.61 -12.27 -8.07
N ASP A 263 7.34 -13.49 -8.47
CA ASP A 263 6.77 -13.87 -9.78
C ASP A 263 5.48 -14.66 -9.61
N ALA A 264 5.18 -15.07 -8.39
CA ALA A 264 3.99 -15.82 -8.04
C ALA A 264 3.58 -15.51 -6.59
N TYR A 265 2.28 -15.60 -6.36
CA TYR A 265 1.59 -15.47 -5.08
C TYR A 265 1.70 -14.10 -4.42
N ASP A 266 0.71 -13.25 -4.70
CA ASP A 266 0.35 -12.19 -3.77
C ASP A 266 -0.59 -12.76 -2.71
N GLU A 267 -0.62 -12.15 -1.52
CA GLU A 267 -1.27 -12.72 -0.35
C GLU A 267 -2.13 -11.72 0.43
N ILE A 268 -3.12 -12.26 1.13
CA ILE A 268 -3.74 -11.62 2.29
C ILE A 268 -3.45 -12.49 3.50
N ASN A 269 -2.89 -11.91 4.56
CA ASN A 269 -2.53 -12.60 5.79
C ASN A 269 -3.28 -12.04 7.00
N ILE A 270 -3.53 -12.89 8.00
CA ILE A 270 -3.85 -12.47 9.38
C ILE A 270 -2.56 -12.46 10.17
N VAL A 271 -2.09 -11.27 10.51
CA VAL A 271 -0.83 -11.08 11.21
C VAL A 271 -1.04 -11.10 12.72
N LYS A 272 -0.69 -12.20 13.36
CA LYS A 272 -0.70 -12.34 14.82
C LYS A 272 0.68 -12.00 15.41
N PRO A 273 0.78 -11.70 16.71
CA PRO A 273 2.08 -11.50 17.35
C PRO A 273 3.01 -12.70 17.12
N GLY A 274 4.19 -12.49 16.58
CA GLY A 274 5.15 -13.54 16.25
C GLY A 274 4.96 -14.21 14.89
N PHE A 275 4.08 -13.70 14.04
CA PHE A 275 3.87 -14.21 12.68
C PHE A 275 5.16 -14.18 11.86
N ASN A 276 5.45 -15.31 11.19
CA ASN A 276 6.47 -15.46 10.16
C ASN A 276 5.76 -15.74 8.83
N SER A 277 5.83 -14.83 7.87
CA SER A 277 5.20 -14.99 6.56
C SER A 277 5.86 -16.04 5.68
N GLY A 278 7.12 -16.40 5.99
CA GLY A 278 7.83 -17.49 5.29
C GLY A 278 8.79 -17.05 4.20
N TRP A 279 8.74 -15.80 3.76
CA TRP A 279 9.66 -15.29 2.74
C TRP A 279 11.13 -15.44 3.20
N ILE A 280 12.06 -15.97 2.40
CA ILE A 280 12.08 -16.28 0.94
C ILE A 280 11.75 -17.76 0.64
N GLN A 281 11.53 -18.59 1.66
CA GLN A 281 11.34 -20.03 1.47
C GLN A 281 9.94 -20.37 0.98
N VAL A 282 8.95 -19.58 1.41
CA VAL A 282 7.52 -19.78 1.11
C VAL A 282 6.93 -18.48 0.58
N MET A 283 6.10 -18.60 -0.44
CA MET A 283 5.19 -17.58 -0.92
C MET A 283 3.92 -18.28 -1.44
N GLY A 284 2.75 -17.80 -1.05
CA GLY A 284 1.51 -18.55 -1.20
C GLY A 284 1.39 -19.69 -0.17
N PRO A 285 0.37 -20.55 -0.26
CA PRO A 285 0.21 -21.68 0.64
C PRO A 285 1.43 -22.61 0.63
N ILE A 286 1.90 -23.04 1.81
CA ILE A 286 3.10 -23.88 1.92
C ILE A 286 2.98 -25.18 1.11
N SER A 287 1.76 -25.72 1.00
CA SER A 287 1.47 -26.91 0.19
C SER A 287 1.79 -26.76 -1.30
N ARG A 288 1.88 -25.52 -1.79
CA ARG A 288 2.25 -25.21 -3.18
C ARG A 288 3.73 -24.88 -3.36
N ASN A 289 4.53 -24.94 -2.29
CA ASN A 289 5.97 -24.69 -2.29
C ASN A 289 6.75 -26.02 -2.19
N ASN A 290 7.14 -26.58 -3.28
CA ASN A 290 7.95 -27.77 -3.57
C ASN A 290 8.65 -28.48 -2.37
N GLY A 291 7.88 -29.07 -1.45
CA GLY A 291 8.39 -29.88 -0.35
C GLY A 291 8.99 -29.08 0.82
N ILE A 292 8.82 -27.77 0.86
CA ILE A 292 9.15 -26.94 2.02
C ILE A 292 8.18 -27.28 3.17
N THR A 293 8.71 -27.31 4.39
CA THR A 293 7.95 -27.50 5.62
C THR A 293 8.27 -26.39 6.61
N GLU A 294 7.37 -26.14 7.56
CA GLU A 294 7.55 -25.10 8.60
C GLU A 294 8.85 -25.26 9.40
N SER A 295 9.35 -26.52 9.57
CA SER A 295 10.60 -26.79 10.27
C SER A 295 11.86 -26.31 9.54
N GLN A 296 11.74 -25.94 8.27
CA GLN A 296 12.83 -25.39 7.46
C GLN A 296 12.88 -23.86 7.51
N LEU A 297 11.86 -23.24 8.11
CA LEU A 297 11.84 -21.80 8.35
C LEU A 297 12.72 -21.42 9.54
N VAL A 298 13.21 -20.19 9.55
CA VAL A 298 13.92 -19.64 10.72
C VAL A 298 12.89 -19.29 11.78
N ASN A 299 12.87 -20.07 12.86
CA ASN A 299 11.92 -19.90 13.94
C ASN A 299 12.61 -19.30 15.17
N PHE A 300 12.23 -18.10 15.57
CA PHE A 300 12.61 -17.50 16.83
C PHE A 300 11.66 -17.92 17.95
N PRO A 301 12.10 -17.98 19.21
CA PRO A 301 11.18 -18.23 20.33
C PRO A 301 10.01 -17.26 20.32
N GLY A 302 8.78 -17.79 20.31
CA GLY A 302 7.55 -17.00 20.23
C GLY A 302 7.05 -16.76 18.79
N SER A 303 7.76 -17.22 17.76
CA SER A 303 7.28 -17.16 16.38
C SER A 303 6.39 -18.33 15.98
N HIS A 304 5.60 -18.13 14.93
CA HIS A 304 4.82 -19.16 14.27
C HIS A 304 4.61 -18.79 12.79
N TYR A 305 4.61 -19.79 11.93
CA TYR A 305 4.18 -19.67 10.54
C TYR A 305 2.65 -19.87 10.46
N ALA A 306 2.02 -19.23 9.51
CA ALA A 306 0.66 -19.54 9.07
C ALA A 306 0.53 -19.30 7.57
N ASP A 307 -0.21 -20.17 6.88
CA ASP A 307 -0.56 -19.96 5.46
C ASP A 307 -1.38 -18.67 5.27
N PRO A 308 -1.25 -18.01 4.11
CA PRO A 308 -2.13 -16.91 3.74
C PRO A 308 -3.59 -17.36 3.72
N ILE A 309 -4.47 -16.45 4.11
CA ILE A 309 -5.93 -16.72 4.08
C ILE A 309 -6.52 -16.58 2.69
N PHE A 310 -5.79 -15.96 1.77
CA PHE A 310 -6.12 -15.84 0.36
C PHE A 310 -4.87 -15.51 -0.46
N SER A 311 -4.81 -16.01 -1.70
CA SER A 311 -3.66 -15.75 -2.58
C SER A 311 -4.07 -15.57 -4.03
N TRP A 312 -3.26 -14.81 -4.77
CA TRP A 312 -3.27 -14.71 -6.22
C TRP A 312 -2.00 -15.37 -6.76
N LYS A 313 -2.11 -16.49 -7.48
CA LYS A 313 -0.94 -17.18 -8.05
C LYS A 313 -0.22 -16.31 -9.09
N ASN A 314 -0.97 -15.67 -9.98
CA ASN A 314 -0.43 -14.64 -10.85
C ASN A 314 -0.47 -13.31 -10.11
N THR A 315 0.69 -12.70 -9.89
CA THR A 315 0.80 -11.49 -9.09
C THR A 315 0.03 -10.32 -9.71
N VAL A 316 -0.81 -9.69 -8.92
CA VAL A 316 -1.60 -8.50 -9.27
C VAL A 316 -1.05 -7.24 -8.63
N ALA A 317 -0.02 -7.36 -7.79
CA ALA A 317 0.58 -6.33 -6.96
C ALA A 317 -0.45 -5.69 -6.02
N VAL A 318 -0.92 -6.46 -5.05
CA VAL A 318 -1.86 -5.99 -4.02
C VAL A 318 -1.25 -4.86 -3.18
N THR A 319 -1.99 -3.77 -2.99
CA THR A 319 -1.45 -2.55 -2.38
C THR A 319 -2.22 -2.07 -1.17
N ALA A 320 -3.53 -2.19 -1.18
CA ALA A 320 -4.37 -1.61 -0.17
C ALA A 320 -5.36 -2.63 0.39
N ILE A 321 -5.57 -2.59 1.69
CA ILE A 321 -6.64 -3.32 2.38
C ILE A 321 -7.37 -2.36 3.30
N GLU A 322 -8.70 -2.39 3.30
CA GLU A 322 -9.54 -1.57 4.17
C GLU A 322 -10.75 -2.37 4.64
N PHE A 323 -10.99 -2.34 5.95
CA PHE A 323 -12.21 -2.89 6.54
C PHE A 323 -13.33 -1.87 6.55
N MET A 324 -14.47 -2.24 5.96
CA MET A 324 -15.71 -1.46 6.13
C MET A 324 -16.22 -1.61 7.55
N LYS A 325 -16.52 -0.50 8.19
CA LYS A 325 -17.10 -0.51 9.55
C LYS A 325 -18.56 -0.93 9.54
N SER A 326 -19.09 -1.38 10.66
CA SER A 326 -20.51 -1.67 10.84
C SER A 326 -21.41 -0.45 10.58
N SER A 327 -20.86 0.77 10.68
CA SER A 327 -21.54 2.03 10.39
C SER A 327 -21.51 2.45 8.92
N THR A 328 -21.01 1.58 8.00
CA THR A 328 -20.97 1.90 6.57
C THR A 328 -22.35 2.22 6.02
N LYS A 329 -22.41 3.18 5.11
CA LYS A 329 -23.61 3.53 4.37
C LYS A 329 -23.69 2.91 2.98
N LEU A 330 -22.78 2.00 2.63
CA LEU A 330 -22.86 1.25 1.37
C LEU A 330 -23.96 0.18 1.39
N GLY A 331 -24.45 -0.20 2.57
CA GLY A 331 -25.47 -1.22 2.78
C GLY A 331 -25.00 -2.38 3.65
N ALA A 332 -25.95 -3.20 4.12
CA ALA A 332 -25.67 -4.28 5.08
C ALA A 332 -24.68 -5.34 4.56
N ASN A 333 -24.66 -5.58 3.24
CA ASN A 333 -23.78 -6.56 2.62
C ASN A 333 -22.29 -6.22 2.76
N TYR A 334 -21.97 -4.95 3.01
CA TYR A 334 -20.60 -4.44 3.09
C TYR A 334 -20.10 -4.28 4.53
N GLN A 335 -20.98 -4.42 5.52
CA GLN A 335 -20.61 -4.26 6.93
C GLN A 335 -19.55 -5.28 7.36
N ASN A 336 -18.51 -4.80 8.02
CA ASN A 336 -17.40 -5.60 8.55
C ASN A 336 -16.70 -6.51 7.52
N SER A 337 -16.83 -6.17 6.24
CA SER A 337 -16.17 -6.83 5.10
C SER A 337 -14.90 -6.08 4.72
N ILE A 338 -14.12 -6.62 3.78
CA ILE A 338 -12.88 -6.01 3.31
C ILE A 338 -12.91 -5.68 1.83
N PHE A 339 -12.25 -4.57 1.49
CA PHE A 339 -11.85 -4.24 0.13
C PHE A 339 -10.33 -4.29 0.01
N VAL A 340 -9.86 -4.83 -1.12
CA VAL A 340 -8.44 -4.89 -1.48
C VAL A 340 -8.27 -4.29 -2.85
N GLY A 341 -7.21 -3.50 -3.06
CA GLY A 341 -6.86 -2.91 -4.34
C GLY A 341 -5.55 -3.44 -4.88
N ASP A 342 -5.40 -3.45 -6.18
CA ASP A 342 -4.16 -3.79 -6.86
C ASP A 342 -3.57 -2.62 -7.65
N ASN A 343 -2.27 -2.73 -7.91
CA ASN A 343 -1.53 -1.76 -8.70
C ASN A 343 -1.51 -2.11 -10.19
N ASN A 344 -1.39 -3.39 -10.54
CA ASN A 344 -1.12 -3.81 -11.92
C ASN A 344 -2.33 -3.69 -12.83
N ASN A 345 -3.53 -3.94 -12.31
CA ASN A 345 -4.75 -4.02 -13.11
C ASN A 345 -5.75 -2.91 -12.77
N GLY A 346 -5.54 -2.19 -11.66
CA GLY A 346 -6.51 -1.21 -11.15
C GLY A 346 -7.83 -1.85 -10.75
N ASN A 347 -7.77 -3.06 -10.23
CA ASN A 347 -8.94 -3.79 -9.76
C ASN A 347 -9.19 -3.53 -8.27
N LEU A 348 -10.46 -3.46 -7.95
CA LEU A 348 -10.97 -3.44 -6.59
C LEU A 348 -11.63 -4.79 -6.31
N TYR A 349 -11.14 -5.50 -5.31
CA TYR A 349 -11.65 -6.79 -4.84
C TYR A 349 -12.51 -6.60 -3.61
N PHE A 350 -13.51 -7.47 -3.44
CA PHE A 350 -14.39 -7.47 -2.28
C PHE A 350 -14.50 -8.86 -1.68
N PHE A 351 -14.33 -8.94 -0.35
CA PHE A 351 -14.46 -10.19 0.38
C PHE A 351 -15.29 -10.01 1.65
N LYS A 352 -16.17 -10.96 1.91
CA LYS A 352 -16.74 -11.15 3.24
C LYS A 352 -15.74 -11.83 4.14
N VAL A 353 -15.80 -11.52 5.42
CA VAL A 353 -15.03 -12.22 6.45
C VAL A 353 -15.93 -13.23 7.12
N ASN A 354 -15.44 -14.46 7.34
CA ASN A 354 -16.22 -15.53 7.95
C ASN A 354 -16.65 -15.18 9.39
N LYS A 355 -17.57 -15.95 9.93
CA LYS A 355 -18.24 -15.63 11.20
C LYS A 355 -17.27 -15.55 12.40
N ASP A 356 -16.27 -16.40 12.45
CA ASP A 356 -15.24 -16.42 13.51
C ASP A 356 -14.06 -15.47 13.22
N ARG A 357 -14.11 -14.81 12.05
CA ARG A 357 -13.11 -13.83 11.57
C ARG A 357 -11.69 -14.39 11.49
N SER A 358 -11.60 -15.68 11.19
CA SER A 358 -10.34 -16.38 10.95
C SER A 358 -9.93 -16.45 9.48
N GLY A 359 -10.73 -15.89 8.57
CA GLY A 359 -10.46 -15.92 7.14
C GLY A 359 -11.56 -15.29 6.29
N ILE A 360 -11.40 -15.44 4.99
CA ILE A 360 -12.34 -14.95 3.98
C ILE A 360 -13.47 -15.96 3.76
N GLU A 361 -14.69 -15.45 3.58
CA GLU A 361 -15.84 -16.23 3.17
C GLU A 361 -16.16 -15.96 1.70
N ILE A 362 -16.06 -16.98 0.88
CA ILE A 362 -16.57 -17.01 -0.50
C ILE A 362 -17.79 -17.94 -0.50
N ASP A 363 -18.91 -17.48 -1.03
CA ASP A 363 -20.12 -18.30 -1.07
C ASP A 363 -19.92 -19.59 -1.88
N ASN A 364 -20.65 -20.65 -1.49
CA ASN A 364 -20.46 -21.99 -2.05
C ASN A 364 -20.70 -22.05 -3.57
N SER A 365 -21.58 -21.23 -4.10
CA SER A 365 -21.87 -21.19 -5.54
C SER A 365 -20.68 -20.61 -6.29
N THR A 366 -20.11 -19.54 -5.84
CA THR A 366 -18.90 -18.93 -6.40
C THR A 366 -17.68 -19.85 -6.24
N ARG A 367 -17.50 -20.49 -5.08
CA ARG A 367 -16.43 -21.48 -4.88
C ARG A 367 -16.46 -22.60 -5.90
N GLN A 368 -17.64 -23.15 -6.16
CA GLN A 368 -17.81 -24.29 -7.08
C GLN A 368 -17.74 -23.87 -8.54
N SER A 369 -18.40 -22.77 -8.91
CA SER A 369 -18.48 -22.34 -10.31
C SER A 369 -17.17 -21.70 -10.80
N ALA A 370 -16.44 -21.01 -9.93
CA ALA A 370 -15.18 -20.33 -10.27
C ALA A 370 -13.91 -21.12 -9.88
N GLY A 371 -14.00 -22.24 -9.16
CA GLY A 371 -12.81 -23.02 -8.80
C GLY A 371 -12.09 -22.57 -7.54
N LEU A 372 -12.61 -21.59 -6.80
CA LEU A 372 -11.96 -20.94 -5.62
C LEU A 372 -12.07 -21.77 -4.32
N SER A 373 -12.09 -23.10 -4.39
CA SER A 373 -12.23 -23.96 -3.21
C SER A 373 -11.04 -23.93 -2.28
N ASP A 374 -9.85 -23.68 -2.79
CA ASP A 374 -8.58 -23.60 -2.05
C ASP A 374 -8.14 -22.18 -1.71
N LEU A 375 -8.98 -21.17 -2.02
CA LEU A 375 -8.72 -19.74 -1.75
C LEU A 375 -7.47 -19.20 -2.47
N VAL A 376 -7.17 -19.76 -3.64
CA VAL A 376 -6.09 -19.30 -4.54
C VAL A 376 -6.68 -18.97 -5.90
N VAL A 377 -6.39 -17.80 -6.42
CA VAL A 377 -6.73 -17.41 -7.79
C VAL A 377 -5.64 -17.92 -8.73
N ASP A 378 -5.97 -18.90 -9.56
CA ASP A 378 -5.05 -19.52 -10.52
C ASP A 378 -5.22 -19.01 -11.97
N ASN A 379 -6.37 -18.37 -12.26
CA ASN A 379 -6.75 -17.97 -13.62
C ASN A 379 -7.70 -16.74 -13.65
N ASP A 380 -7.98 -16.24 -14.86
CA ASP A 380 -8.80 -15.03 -15.07
C ASP A 380 -10.28 -15.20 -14.68
N GLU A 381 -10.84 -16.40 -14.75
CA GLU A 381 -12.23 -16.67 -14.37
C GLU A 381 -12.39 -16.55 -12.85
N GLU A 382 -11.46 -17.11 -12.10
CA GLU A 382 -11.37 -16.97 -10.64
C GLU A 382 -11.12 -15.51 -10.22
N LEU A 383 -10.19 -14.82 -10.91
CA LEU A 383 -9.93 -13.39 -10.69
C LEU A 383 -11.20 -12.56 -10.93
N SER A 384 -11.88 -12.83 -12.02
CA SER A 384 -13.16 -12.15 -12.33
C SER A 384 -14.20 -12.38 -11.24
N ALA A 385 -14.29 -13.58 -10.67
CA ALA A 385 -15.30 -13.89 -9.65
C ALA A 385 -15.17 -13.05 -8.38
N ILE A 386 -13.96 -12.68 -7.98
CA ILE A 386 -13.67 -11.85 -6.79
C ILE A 386 -13.54 -10.36 -7.09
N THR A 387 -13.45 -9.96 -8.37
CA THR A 387 -13.34 -8.56 -8.76
C THR A 387 -14.67 -7.85 -8.54
N PHE A 388 -14.68 -6.83 -7.72
CA PHE A 388 -15.81 -5.95 -7.45
C PHE A 388 -15.92 -4.81 -8.47
N GLY A 389 -14.77 -4.22 -8.81
CA GLY A 389 -14.69 -3.12 -9.77
C GLY A 389 -13.36 -3.07 -10.50
N THR A 390 -13.32 -2.36 -11.62
CA THR A 390 -12.16 -2.24 -12.52
C THR A 390 -11.99 -0.80 -13.00
N GLY A 391 -10.83 -0.50 -13.58
CA GLY A 391 -10.59 0.79 -14.23
C GLY A 391 -10.28 1.94 -13.26
N PHE A 392 -9.76 1.62 -12.06
CA PHE A 392 -9.35 2.64 -11.08
C PHE A 392 -7.91 3.14 -11.28
N GLY A 393 -7.22 2.73 -12.37
CA GLY A 393 -5.78 2.91 -12.46
C GLY A 393 -5.04 2.13 -11.34
N SER A 394 -3.77 2.43 -11.11
CA SER A 394 -3.03 1.80 -10.01
C SER A 394 -3.60 2.23 -8.65
N ILE A 395 -4.24 1.32 -7.91
CA ILE A 395 -4.79 1.63 -6.59
C ILE A 395 -3.67 1.61 -5.56
N THR A 396 -3.44 2.73 -4.86
CA THR A 396 -2.42 2.81 -3.80
C THR A 396 -3.01 2.88 -2.40
N ASN A 397 -4.25 3.32 -2.26
CA ASN A 397 -4.90 3.38 -0.95
C ASN A 397 -6.41 3.26 -1.06
N ILE A 398 -7.01 2.67 -0.03
CA ILE A 398 -8.46 2.59 0.15
C ILE A 398 -8.76 3.05 1.57
N LYS A 399 -9.80 3.89 1.75
CA LYS A 399 -10.25 4.36 3.07
C LYS A 399 -11.76 4.45 3.16
N THR A 400 -12.28 4.08 4.31
CA THR A 400 -13.65 4.42 4.69
C THR A 400 -13.70 5.87 5.15
N GLY A 401 -14.48 6.68 4.47
CA GLY A 401 -14.68 8.08 4.87
C GLY A 401 -15.53 8.22 6.15
N PRO A 402 -15.44 9.35 6.82
CA PRO A 402 -16.27 9.65 7.98
C PRO A 402 -17.78 9.72 7.65
N ASP A 403 -18.12 9.90 6.37
CA ASP A 403 -19.49 9.81 5.82
C ASP A 403 -19.99 8.37 5.66
N GLY A 404 -19.13 7.37 5.85
CA GLY A 404 -19.45 5.95 5.75
C GLY A 404 -19.36 5.37 4.32
N PHE A 405 -18.82 6.13 3.36
CA PHE A 405 -18.57 5.70 1.99
C PHE A 405 -17.14 5.19 1.81
N LEU A 406 -16.89 4.51 0.70
CA LEU A 406 -15.56 4.00 0.33
C LEU A 406 -14.86 4.99 -0.59
N TYR A 407 -13.58 5.24 -0.31
CA TYR A 407 -12.71 6.12 -1.09
C TYR A 407 -11.52 5.32 -1.61
N VAL A 408 -11.24 5.46 -2.91
CA VAL A 408 -10.15 4.77 -3.61
C VAL A 408 -9.20 5.82 -4.17
N LEU A 409 -7.92 5.70 -3.85
CA LEU A 409 -6.85 6.57 -4.34
C LEU A 409 -6.16 5.90 -5.52
N SER A 410 -6.15 6.59 -6.66
CA SER A 410 -5.51 6.15 -7.89
C SER A 410 -4.21 6.88 -8.12
N PHE A 411 -3.12 6.14 -8.27
CA PHE A 411 -1.79 6.67 -8.56
C PHE A 411 -1.69 7.22 -9.99
N ASP A 412 -2.14 6.43 -10.97
CA ASP A 412 -2.02 6.78 -12.39
C ASP A 412 -2.96 7.90 -12.80
N ASP A 413 -4.21 7.87 -12.29
CA ASP A 413 -5.20 8.88 -12.59
C ASP A 413 -5.01 10.17 -11.77
N GLY A 414 -4.16 10.13 -10.73
CA GLY A 414 -3.99 11.25 -9.81
C GLY A 414 -5.31 11.69 -9.18
N SER A 415 -6.16 10.74 -8.81
CA SER A 415 -7.56 10.98 -8.46
C SER A 415 -7.98 10.25 -7.18
N ILE A 416 -8.98 10.82 -6.51
CA ILE A 416 -9.73 10.13 -5.46
C ILE A 416 -11.13 9.83 -5.99
N TYR A 417 -11.48 8.56 -6.02
CA TYR A 417 -12.82 8.09 -6.32
C TYR A 417 -13.60 7.83 -5.04
N ARG A 418 -14.88 8.16 -5.03
CA ARG A 418 -15.83 7.82 -3.97
C ARG A 418 -16.85 6.83 -4.50
N ILE A 419 -17.06 5.75 -3.77
CA ILE A 419 -18.12 4.78 -4.02
C ILE A 419 -19.22 4.99 -2.97
N SER A 420 -20.44 5.23 -3.44
CA SER A 420 -21.60 5.54 -2.63
C SER A 420 -22.87 4.94 -3.24
N PRO A 421 -24.00 4.82 -2.52
CA PRO A 421 -25.27 4.42 -3.11
C PRO A 421 -25.68 5.29 -4.28
N SER A 422 -26.33 4.69 -5.29
CA SER A 422 -26.78 5.39 -6.50
C SER A 422 -27.89 6.42 -6.20
N GLN A 423 -28.66 6.20 -5.12
CA GLN A 423 -29.67 7.15 -4.57
C GLN A 423 -29.79 6.98 -3.08
#